data_5b6a9cca11f6c61dd3668b0d44eb2e94
#
_entry.id   5b6a9cca11f6c61dd3668b0d44eb2e94
#
_cell.length_a   1.000
_cell.length_b   1.000
_cell.length_c   1.000
_cell.angle_alpha   90.00
_cell.angle_beta   90.00
_cell.angle_gamma   90.00
#
_symmetry.space_group_name_H-M   'P 1'
#
loop_
_entity.id
_entity.type
_entity.pdbx_description
1 polymer ?
#
loop_
_entity_poly.entity_id
_entity_poly.type
_entity_poly.pdbx_seq_one_letter_code
_entity_poly.pdbx_strand_id
1 'polypeptide(L)'
;MATDNKGLSRRKLLKAGAIGVPAAGVLAFGSTLVTATSANAISTDGWWVSETSAGLQRFLNAVVPGNTDWASAGELNTGLVVDGVISSQSSLIAPQCPGIVGGWEWVPSGQATGSPTIRWMNLWLGLVPPQTSLDSNTIRVLQSHYGISQDGRLDAPSRTIQALQNEINQYV
;
A
#
# COMPACT_ATOMS: atom_id res chain seq x y z
N MET A 1 -18.16 -12.89 -40.60
CA MET A 1 -18.31 -13.53 -39.28
C MET A 1 -17.16 -13.04 -38.41
N ALA A 2 -17.42 -12.08 -37.55
CA ALA A 2 -16.44 -11.54 -36.62
C ALA A 2 -16.71 -12.15 -35.23
N THR A 3 -15.74 -12.85 -34.69
CA THR A 3 -15.79 -13.45 -33.35
C THR A 3 -15.38 -12.39 -32.32
N ASP A 4 -16.34 -11.99 -31.53
CA ASP A 4 -16.23 -11.00 -30.47
C ASP A 4 -15.54 -11.65 -29.24
N ASN A 5 -14.26 -11.35 -29.03
CA ASN A 5 -13.47 -11.86 -27.91
C ASN A 5 -13.60 -10.90 -26.71
N LYS A 6 -14.70 -11.02 -25.95
CA LYS A 6 -14.88 -10.27 -24.71
C LYS A 6 -14.00 -10.89 -23.61
N GLY A 7 -12.86 -10.26 -23.38
CA GLY A 7 -12.00 -10.56 -22.24
C GLY A 7 -12.72 -10.42 -20.90
N LEU A 8 -12.81 -11.52 -20.16
CA LEU A 8 -13.41 -11.55 -18.83
C LEU A 8 -12.50 -10.80 -17.83
N SER A 9 -13.01 -9.70 -17.29
CA SER A 9 -12.35 -8.94 -16.24
C SER A 9 -12.12 -9.80 -14.99
N ARG A 10 -10.89 -9.78 -14.44
CA ARG A 10 -10.50 -10.52 -13.22
C ARG A 10 -11.39 -10.22 -12.00
N ARG A 11 -12.07 -9.06 -11.98
CA ARG A 11 -13.07 -8.72 -10.94
C ARG A 11 -14.34 -9.59 -10.96
N LYS A 12 -14.68 -10.22 -12.07
CA LYS A 12 -15.86 -11.09 -12.16
C LYS A 12 -15.60 -12.52 -11.67
N LEU A 13 -14.33 -12.94 -11.63
CA LEU A 13 -13.97 -14.29 -11.20
C LEU A 13 -14.10 -14.51 -9.69
N LEU A 14 -13.97 -13.44 -8.89
CA LEU A 14 -14.04 -13.53 -7.42
C LEU A 14 -15.47 -13.58 -6.85
N LYS A 15 -16.51 -13.35 -7.66
CA LYS A 15 -17.91 -13.40 -7.22
C LYS A 15 -18.63 -14.73 -7.45
N ALA A 16 -18.00 -15.72 -8.03
CA ALA A 16 -18.64 -16.99 -8.41
C ALA A 16 -18.35 -18.18 -7.49
N GLY A 17 -17.73 -17.96 -6.33
CA GLY A 17 -17.28 -19.03 -5.43
C GLY A 17 -18.07 -19.20 -4.13
N ALA A 18 -19.40 -19.11 -4.14
CA ALA A 18 -20.19 -19.38 -2.94
C ALA A 18 -21.50 -20.07 -3.30
N ILE A 19 -21.51 -21.38 -3.55
CA ILE A 19 -22.70 -22.25 -3.39
C ILE A 19 -22.24 -23.69 -3.10
N GLY A 20 -22.62 -24.19 -1.90
CA GLY A 20 -23.06 -25.55 -1.67
C GLY A 20 -22.03 -26.62 -1.36
N VAL A 21 -21.87 -26.90 -0.07
CA VAL A 21 -21.31 -28.16 0.46
C VAL A 21 -22.43 -29.03 1.00
N PRO A 22 -22.53 -30.33 0.63
CA PRO A 22 -23.08 -31.33 1.54
C PRO A 22 -21.96 -32.07 2.27
N ALA A 23 -22.16 -32.25 3.55
CA ALA A 23 -21.28 -32.95 4.47
C ALA A 23 -21.24 -34.47 4.19
N ALA A 24 -20.06 -35.06 4.34
CA ALA A 24 -19.79 -36.26 5.13
C ALA A 24 -18.39 -36.82 4.84
N GLY A 25 -17.64 -37.15 5.87
CA GLY A 25 -16.41 -37.94 5.76
C GLY A 25 -15.24 -37.40 6.60
N VAL A 26 -15.25 -37.74 7.87
CA VAL A 26 -14.10 -37.58 8.79
C VAL A 26 -12.95 -38.49 8.30
N LEU A 27 -11.81 -37.86 7.91
CA LEU A 27 -10.50 -38.49 8.04
C LEU A 27 -9.53 -37.40 8.55
N ALA A 28 -9.18 -37.53 9.81
CA ALA A 28 -8.15 -36.75 10.46
C ALA A 28 -6.78 -37.13 9.91
N PHE A 29 -6.26 -36.32 9.00
CA PHE A 29 -4.83 -36.19 8.79
C PHE A 29 -4.49 -34.71 8.99
N GLY A 30 -3.69 -34.45 10.02
CA GLY A 30 -3.17 -33.13 10.32
C GLY A 30 -2.33 -32.57 9.16
N SER A 31 -2.98 -32.02 8.18
CA SER A 31 -2.36 -31.12 7.23
C SER A 31 -2.44 -29.73 7.85
N THR A 32 -1.39 -29.34 8.57
CA THR A 32 -1.08 -27.93 8.72
C THR A 32 -1.01 -27.36 7.32
N LEU A 33 -2.02 -26.59 6.94
CA LEU A 33 -1.93 -25.70 5.80
C LEU A 33 -0.83 -24.71 6.16
N VAL A 34 0.39 -25.04 5.80
CA VAL A 34 1.46 -24.07 5.70
C VAL A 34 1.06 -23.22 4.50
N THR A 35 0.31 -22.15 4.75
CA THR A 35 0.20 -21.07 3.79
C THR A 35 1.63 -20.59 3.61
N ALA A 36 2.22 -20.89 2.44
CA ALA A 36 3.49 -20.30 2.07
C ALA A 36 3.27 -18.78 2.06
N THR A 37 3.73 -18.12 3.10
CA THR A 37 3.80 -16.66 3.10
C THR A 37 4.71 -16.29 1.94
N SER A 38 4.26 -15.38 1.08
CA SER A 38 5.11 -14.83 0.02
C SER A 38 6.45 -14.40 0.64
N ALA A 39 7.56 -14.67 -0.05
CA ALA A 39 8.88 -14.23 0.40
C ALA A 39 9.00 -12.72 0.60
N ASN A 40 8.02 -11.94 0.10
CA ASN A 40 7.93 -10.51 0.22
C ASN A 40 6.82 -10.03 1.18
N ALA A 41 6.10 -10.95 1.84
CA ALA A 41 5.07 -10.57 2.81
C ALA A 41 5.70 -9.81 3.98
N ILE A 42 5.02 -8.73 4.40
CA ILE A 42 5.46 -7.87 5.49
C ILE A 42 4.61 -8.08 6.75
N SER A 43 5.12 -7.69 7.92
CA SER A 43 4.37 -7.64 9.17
C SER A 43 3.09 -6.82 9.04
N THR A 44 2.01 -7.23 9.74
CA THR A 44 0.72 -6.53 9.78
C THR A 44 0.38 -6.07 11.20
N ASP A 45 1.38 -5.51 11.87
CA ASP A 45 1.35 -5.16 13.29
C ASP A 45 0.95 -3.71 13.58
N GLY A 46 0.78 -2.90 12.53
CA GLY A 46 0.44 -1.48 12.65
C GLY A 46 1.63 -0.57 12.98
N TRP A 47 2.86 -1.09 12.89
CA TRP A 47 4.08 -0.30 13.02
C TRP A 47 4.75 -0.12 11.66
N TRP A 48 5.12 1.10 11.33
CA TRP A 48 5.84 1.38 10.09
C TRP A 48 7.34 1.30 10.32
N VAL A 49 7.97 0.35 9.67
CA VAL A 49 9.41 0.12 9.64
C VAL A 49 9.92 0.06 8.19
N SER A 50 11.22 -0.12 7.97
CA SER A 50 11.81 -0.21 6.61
C SER A 50 11.16 -1.29 5.73
N GLU A 51 10.72 -2.40 6.34
CA GLU A 51 9.99 -3.46 5.64
C GLU A 51 8.67 -2.96 5.06
N THR A 52 7.92 -2.13 5.82
CA THR A 52 6.67 -1.51 5.34
C THR A 52 6.96 -0.53 4.20
N SER A 53 8.02 0.27 4.29
CA SER A 53 8.44 1.17 3.20
C SER A 53 8.79 0.40 1.94
N ALA A 54 9.60 -0.67 2.04
CA ALA A 54 9.96 -1.51 0.90
C ALA A 54 8.72 -2.22 0.31
N GLY A 55 7.82 -2.69 1.16
CA GLY A 55 6.54 -3.29 0.76
C GLY A 55 5.68 -2.31 -0.02
N LEU A 56 5.54 -1.08 0.49
CA LEU A 56 4.81 -0.01 -0.20
C LEU A 56 5.42 0.32 -1.57
N GLN A 57 6.74 0.43 -1.66
CA GLN A 57 7.42 0.69 -2.94
C GLN A 57 7.15 -0.41 -3.96
N ARG A 58 7.21 -1.69 -3.56
CA ARG A 58 6.84 -2.83 -4.44
C ARG A 58 5.37 -2.77 -4.85
N PHE A 59 4.48 -2.55 -3.89
CA PHE A 59 3.04 -2.42 -4.12
C PHE A 59 2.72 -1.32 -5.13
N LEU A 60 3.25 -0.11 -4.92
CA LEU A 60 3.03 1.03 -5.82
C LEU A 60 3.56 0.75 -7.24
N ASN A 61 4.71 0.11 -7.37
CA ASN A 61 5.25 -0.33 -8.66
C ASN A 61 4.32 -1.32 -9.39
N ALA A 62 3.51 -2.08 -8.64
CA ALA A 62 2.58 -3.04 -9.23
C ALA A 62 1.22 -2.40 -9.60
N VAL A 63 0.76 -1.39 -8.84
CA VAL A 63 -0.61 -0.87 -8.97
C VAL A 63 -0.71 0.48 -9.65
N VAL A 64 0.34 1.32 -9.58
CA VAL A 64 0.38 2.61 -10.26
C VAL A 64 0.89 2.40 -11.68
N PRO A 65 0.05 2.52 -12.72
CA PRO A 65 0.49 2.34 -14.09
C PRO A 65 1.49 3.45 -14.45
N GLY A 66 2.59 3.08 -15.12
CA GLY A 66 3.66 4.00 -15.54
C GLY A 66 3.26 5.06 -16.58
N ASN A 67 1.99 5.14 -16.91
CA ASN A 67 1.44 6.07 -17.91
C ASN A 67 0.26 6.82 -17.30
N THR A 68 0.55 7.73 -16.36
CA THR A 68 -0.45 8.69 -15.88
C THR A 68 -0.11 10.06 -16.45
N ASP A 69 -1.11 10.83 -16.88
CA ASP A 69 -0.97 12.18 -17.41
C ASP A 69 -0.26 13.17 -16.45
N TRP A 70 -0.01 12.75 -15.22
CA TRP A 70 0.64 13.50 -14.13
C TRP A 70 2.11 13.17 -13.95
N ALA A 71 2.62 12.24 -14.74
CA ALA A 71 4.02 11.92 -14.76
C ALA A 71 4.76 12.90 -15.64
N SER A 72 5.64 13.70 -15.05
CA SER A 72 6.78 14.20 -15.83
C SER A 72 7.49 12.97 -16.41
N ALA A 73 7.56 12.90 -17.74
CA ALA A 73 7.89 11.68 -18.50
C ALA A 73 9.24 10.98 -18.16
N GLY A 74 9.99 11.47 -17.17
CA GLY A 74 11.25 10.90 -16.70
C GLY A 74 11.16 10.02 -15.46
N GLU A 75 10.22 10.28 -14.53
CA GLU A 75 10.23 9.61 -13.22
C GLU A 75 9.36 8.34 -13.16
N LEU A 76 8.31 8.24 -13.99
CA LEU A 76 7.42 7.08 -13.97
C LEU A 76 7.87 5.94 -14.91
N ASN A 77 8.80 6.19 -15.80
CA ASN A 77 9.30 5.14 -16.72
C ASN A 77 10.28 4.15 -16.05
N THR A 78 10.83 4.50 -14.88
CA THR A 78 11.84 3.65 -14.20
C THR A 78 11.30 2.91 -12.99
N GLY A 79 10.08 3.23 -12.52
CA GLY A 79 9.55 2.71 -11.27
C GLY A 79 10.23 3.29 -10.02
N LEU A 80 9.67 2.99 -8.85
CA LEU A 80 10.29 3.34 -7.57
C LEU A 80 11.44 2.37 -7.26
N VAL A 81 12.55 2.91 -6.77
CA VAL A 81 13.62 2.10 -6.16
C VAL A 81 13.06 1.49 -4.87
N VAL A 82 13.25 0.18 -4.70
CA VAL A 82 12.82 -0.54 -3.50
C VAL A 82 13.98 -0.57 -2.52
N ASP A 83 14.16 0.50 -1.76
CA ASP A 83 15.24 0.68 -0.78
C ASP A 83 14.77 0.64 0.68
N GLY A 84 13.45 0.62 0.90
CA GLY A 84 12.86 0.62 2.24
C GLY A 84 12.94 1.97 2.95
N VAL A 85 13.15 3.06 2.21
CA VAL A 85 13.26 4.43 2.78
C VAL A 85 12.26 5.37 2.12
N ILE A 86 11.46 6.05 2.92
CA ILE A 86 10.68 7.21 2.51
C ILE A 86 11.54 8.45 2.78
N SER A 87 12.13 8.99 1.72
CA SER A 87 13.16 10.03 1.82
C SER A 87 12.59 11.41 2.15
N SER A 88 13.43 12.24 2.76
CA SER A 88 13.33 13.71 2.85
C SER A 88 11.96 14.24 3.26
N GLN A 89 11.41 13.73 4.37
CA GLN A 89 10.13 14.15 4.91
C GLN A 89 10.31 15.16 6.05
N SER A 90 9.39 16.14 6.10
CA SER A 90 9.45 17.18 7.14
C SER A 90 9.23 16.57 8.54
N SER A 91 10.14 16.87 9.47
CA SER A 91 10.01 16.45 10.86
C SER A 91 8.83 17.10 11.61
N LEU A 92 8.17 18.11 11.04
CA LEU A 92 6.99 18.75 11.64
C LEU A 92 5.77 17.82 11.69
N ILE A 93 5.67 16.85 10.75
CA ILE A 93 4.57 15.89 10.76
C ILE A 93 4.85 14.68 11.67
N ALA A 94 6.10 14.42 12.04
CA ALA A 94 6.50 13.25 12.82
C ALA A 94 5.71 13.08 14.14
N PRO A 95 5.38 14.14 14.92
CA PRO A 95 4.57 14.01 16.15
C PRO A 95 3.13 13.52 15.89
N GLN A 96 2.63 13.62 14.66
CA GLN A 96 1.33 13.07 14.27
C GLN A 96 1.42 11.61 13.80
N CYS A 97 2.62 11.08 13.68
CA CYS A 97 2.91 9.77 13.12
C CYS A 97 3.73 8.88 14.08
N PRO A 98 3.33 8.72 15.38
CA PRO A 98 4.11 7.92 16.33
C PRO A 98 4.17 6.44 15.96
N GLY A 99 3.30 5.95 15.07
CA GLY A 99 3.35 4.59 14.51
C GLY A 99 4.47 4.39 13.50
N ILE A 100 5.14 5.45 13.05
CA ILE A 100 6.31 5.36 12.16
C ILE A 100 7.57 5.34 13.03
N VAL A 101 8.20 4.18 13.13
CA VAL A 101 9.39 3.95 13.97
C VAL A 101 10.65 3.65 13.15
N GLY A 102 10.53 3.51 11.82
CA GLY A 102 11.65 3.28 10.92
C GLY A 102 11.24 3.37 9.45
N GLY A 103 12.24 3.31 8.55
CA GLY A 103 12.00 3.38 7.10
C GLY A 103 11.63 4.78 6.59
N TRP A 104 11.87 5.84 7.38
CA TRP A 104 11.62 7.23 7.01
C TRP A 104 12.84 8.11 7.33
N GLU A 105 13.13 9.03 6.44
CA GLU A 105 14.12 10.05 6.65
C GLU A 105 13.43 11.36 7.03
N TRP A 106 13.54 11.73 8.32
CA TRP A 106 13.00 12.96 8.86
C TRP A 106 14.05 14.06 8.82
N VAL A 107 13.73 15.15 8.12
CA VAL A 107 14.63 16.31 8.01
C VAL A 107 13.94 17.57 8.50
N PRO A 108 14.69 18.64 8.88
CA PRO A 108 14.11 19.94 9.18
C PRO A 108 13.20 20.41 8.04
N SER A 109 12.07 21.05 8.36
CA SER A 109 11.04 21.41 7.36
C SER A 109 11.61 22.21 6.18
N GLY A 110 12.54 23.14 6.41
CA GLY A 110 13.17 23.91 5.34
C GLY A 110 14.13 23.12 4.44
N GLN A 111 14.43 21.86 4.78
CA GLN A 111 15.31 20.96 4.02
C GLN A 111 14.53 19.80 3.37
N ALA A 112 13.25 19.67 3.68
CA ALA A 112 12.41 18.61 3.14
C ALA A 112 12.15 18.85 1.64
N THR A 113 12.58 17.91 0.81
CA THR A 113 12.37 17.92 -0.64
C THR A 113 11.26 16.97 -1.08
N GLY A 114 10.80 16.12 -0.17
CA GLY A 114 9.78 15.11 -0.43
C GLY A 114 10.32 13.80 -0.97
N SER A 115 9.42 12.85 -1.21
CA SER A 115 9.74 11.49 -1.66
C SER A 115 8.95 11.11 -2.90
N PRO A 116 9.57 10.47 -3.90
CA PRO A 116 8.85 9.85 -5.02
C PRO A 116 7.81 8.84 -4.53
N THR A 117 8.11 8.07 -3.48
CA THR A 117 7.17 7.09 -2.92
C THR A 117 5.88 7.75 -2.42
N ILE A 118 5.98 8.90 -1.71
CA ILE A 118 4.79 9.65 -1.27
C ILE A 118 4.03 10.21 -2.46
N ARG A 119 4.71 10.68 -3.50
CA ARG A 119 4.06 11.14 -4.73
C ARG A 119 3.24 10.02 -5.39
N TRP A 120 3.80 8.82 -5.50
CA TRP A 120 3.10 7.67 -6.07
C TRP A 120 1.94 7.20 -5.18
N MET A 121 2.11 7.24 -3.86
CA MET A 121 1.03 6.96 -2.92
C MET A 121 -0.12 7.96 -3.09
N ASN A 122 0.17 9.26 -3.25
CA ASN A 122 -0.86 10.26 -3.53
C ASN A 122 -1.58 10.01 -4.87
N LEU A 123 -0.86 9.61 -5.93
CA LEU A 123 -1.48 9.22 -7.21
C LEU A 123 -2.39 8.01 -7.05
N TRP A 124 -1.95 6.99 -6.34
CA TRP A 124 -2.76 5.80 -6.05
C TRP A 124 -4.03 6.15 -5.28
N LEU A 125 -3.96 7.08 -4.34
CA LEU A 125 -5.09 7.60 -3.58
C LEU A 125 -5.98 8.57 -4.37
N GLY A 126 -5.63 8.92 -5.61
CA GLY A 126 -6.37 9.87 -6.44
C GLY A 126 -6.20 11.33 -6.04
N LEU A 127 -5.17 11.66 -5.28
CA LEU A 127 -4.84 13.04 -4.90
C LEU A 127 -4.15 13.75 -6.07
N VAL A 128 -4.74 14.86 -6.53
CA VAL A 128 -4.26 15.63 -7.68
C VAL A 128 -4.26 17.13 -7.33
N PRO A 129 -3.15 17.85 -7.53
CA PRO A 129 -1.81 17.36 -7.91
C PRO A 129 -1.16 16.53 -6.81
N PRO A 130 -0.38 15.48 -7.16
CA PRO A 130 0.23 14.62 -6.18
C PRO A 130 1.36 15.36 -5.44
N GLN A 131 1.30 15.35 -4.11
CA GLN A 131 2.33 15.93 -3.26
C GLN A 131 3.47 14.92 -3.04
N THR A 132 4.67 15.42 -2.80
CA THR A 132 5.86 14.60 -2.49
C THR A 132 6.10 14.46 -0.98
N SER A 133 5.39 15.25 -0.16
CA SER A 133 5.51 15.25 1.29
C SER A 133 4.24 14.70 1.93
N LEU A 134 4.42 13.89 2.99
CA LEU A 134 3.31 13.46 3.81
C LEU A 134 2.74 14.66 4.58
N ASP A 135 1.42 14.74 4.62
CA ASP A 135 0.68 15.69 5.43
C ASP A 135 -0.57 15.04 6.05
N SER A 136 -1.25 15.78 6.93
CA SER A 136 -2.48 15.28 7.57
C SER A 136 -3.60 15.02 6.56
N ASN A 137 -3.62 15.70 5.41
CA ASN A 137 -4.61 15.45 4.37
C ASN A 137 -4.38 14.11 3.68
N THR A 138 -3.13 13.81 3.30
CA THR A 138 -2.76 12.51 2.75
C THR A 138 -3.13 11.37 3.72
N ILE A 139 -2.87 11.56 5.03
CA ILE A 139 -3.25 10.56 6.04
C ILE A 139 -4.78 10.39 6.10
N ARG A 140 -5.57 11.49 6.09
CA ARG A 140 -7.04 11.40 6.08
C ARG A 140 -7.58 10.69 4.85
N VAL A 141 -7.01 10.93 3.68
CA VAL A 141 -7.42 10.24 2.45
C VAL A 141 -7.08 8.75 2.53
N LEU A 142 -5.90 8.39 3.05
CA LEU A 142 -5.54 6.99 3.31
C LEU A 142 -6.49 6.33 4.32
N GLN A 143 -6.87 7.03 5.40
CA GLN A 143 -7.86 6.58 6.37
C GLN A 143 -9.24 6.39 5.72
N SER A 144 -9.66 7.33 4.87
CA SER A 144 -10.90 7.23 4.10
C SER A 144 -10.92 6.01 3.18
N HIS A 145 -9.79 5.72 2.52
CA HIS A 145 -9.61 4.56 1.65
C HIS A 145 -9.91 3.24 2.38
N TYR A 146 -9.56 3.16 3.66
CA TYR A 146 -9.80 1.99 4.52
C TYR A 146 -11.07 2.07 5.37
N GLY A 147 -11.90 3.11 5.22
CA GLY A 147 -13.09 3.30 6.06
C GLY A 147 -12.77 3.53 7.54
N ILE A 148 -11.59 4.09 7.83
CA ILE A 148 -11.12 4.44 9.19
C ILE A 148 -11.45 5.90 9.47
N SER A 149 -11.64 6.25 10.75
CA SER A 149 -11.86 7.63 11.20
C SER A 149 -10.72 8.55 10.73
N GLN A 150 -11.08 9.66 10.08
CA GLN A 150 -10.14 10.56 9.42
C GLN A 150 -9.59 11.63 10.37
N ASP A 151 -8.79 11.25 11.34
CA ASP A 151 -8.15 12.17 12.28
C ASP A 151 -6.84 12.79 11.77
N GLY A 152 -6.28 12.23 10.68
CA GLY A 152 -5.03 12.71 10.09
C GLY A 152 -3.79 12.31 10.88
N ARG A 153 -3.86 11.22 11.65
CA ARG A 153 -2.78 10.70 12.49
C ARG A 153 -2.46 9.23 12.17
N LEU A 154 -1.22 8.86 12.37
CA LEU A 154 -0.77 7.45 12.35
C LEU A 154 -0.31 7.09 13.76
N ASP A 155 -1.26 6.70 14.62
CA ASP A 155 -0.99 6.38 16.03
C ASP A 155 -0.09 5.13 16.19
N ALA A 156 0.23 4.76 17.41
CA ALA A 156 1.17 3.69 17.74
C ALA A 156 0.52 2.62 18.64
N PRO A 157 0.23 1.39 18.17
CA PRO A 157 0.20 0.95 16.76
C PRO A 157 -0.97 1.57 16.00
N SER A 158 -0.81 1.72 14.67
CA SER A 158 -1.81 2.38 13.82
C SER A 158 -2.69 1.38 13.07
N ARG A 159 -4.01 1.51 13.23
CA ARG A 159 -4.99 0.76 12.43
C ARG A 159 -4.86 1.08 10.93
N THR A 160 -4.50 2.30 10.59
CA THR A 160 -4.28 2.73 9.21
C THR A 160 -3.05 2.07 8.60
N ILE A 161 -1.94 2.01 9.36
CA ILE A 161 -0.72 1.29 8.93
C ILE A 161 -1.02 -0.19 8.78
N GLN A 162 -1.73 -0.81 9.73
CA GLN A 162 -2.10 -2.21 9.66
C GLN A 162 -2.96 -2.53 8.42
N ALA A 163 -3.92 -1.66 8.09
CA ALA A 163 -4.75 -1.81 6.90
C ALA A 163 -3.91 -1.72 5.61
N LEU A 164 -2.98 -0.76 5.53
CA LEU A 164 -2.04 -0.64 4.42
C LEU A 164 -1.13 -1.89 4.31
N GLN A 165 -0.58 -2.39 5.41
CA GLN A 165 0.24 -3.60 5.44
C GLN A 165 -0.54 -4.83 4.93
N ASN A 166 -1.81 -4.95 5.31
CA ASN A 166 -2.69 -6.02 4.81
C ASN A 166 -2.94 -5.89 3.31
N GLU A 167 -3.13 -4.68 2.78
CA GLU A 167 -3.29 -4.46 1.34
C GLU A 167 -2.00 -4.77 0.57
N ILE A 168 -0.86 -4.28 1.04
CA ILE A 168 0.45 -4.61 0.46
C ILE A 168 0.60 -6.12 0.30
N ASN A 169 0.28 -6.89 1.34
CA ASN A 169 0.42 -8.36 1.34
C ASN A 169 -0.50 -9.09 0.34
N GLN A 170 -1.47 -8.41 -0.25
CA GLN A 170 -2.31 -8.98 -1.33
C GLN A 170 -1.63 -8.92 -2.70
N TYR A 171 -0.54 -8.16 -2.84
CA TYR A 171 0.15 -7.91 -4.11
C TYR A 171 1.61 -8.41 -4.13
N VAL A 172 2.11 -8.98 -3.06
CA VAL A 172 3.51 -9.44 -2.93
C VAL A 172 3.62 -10.94 -2.76
#